data_24b9c5aaed22d538c747e407b4ab6ca5
#
_entry.id   24b9c5aaed22d538c747e407b4ab6ca5
#
_cell.length_a   1.000
_cell.length_b   1.000
_cell.length_c   1.000
_cell.angle_alpha   90.00
_cell.angle_beta   90.00
_cell.angle_gamma   90.00
#
_symmetry.space_group_name_H-M   'P 1'
#
loop_
_entity.id
_entity.type
_entity.pdbx_description
1 polymer ?
#
loop_
_entity_poly.entity_id
_entity_poly.type
_entity_poly.pdbx_seq_one_letter_code
_entity_poly.pdbx_strand_id
1 'polypeptide(L)'
;SYSDKISRGNVAYLTTNALESKLMEQTGFGSDGKYEITEKTLLKDKLKVTKDTGRITAIENTSLTGSSSLAKGQIKIDNKTYETAYNMNNLLGYNVTYYVKNEGKNDESVILAMPIQNQNNDLTISSELFSKLTTKNGNTAIEYFKDENTSKTNTAEISSDATLIYNGKYQAMDKNLIDLTDKSGNITLLDSNKNGKYDIVFVKNYENIVVDSVSSTGKIVDKYSQKVLKLDDTVDFRITKGLEEISVSDLAEYDVLSVAASLDKELYEVEVTNKTVEGKVTGK
;
A
#
# COMPACT_ATOMS: atom_id res chain seq x y z
N SER A 1 19.41 -29.71 -24.60
CA SER A 1 19.97 -30.38 -23.42
C SER A 1 19.11 -30.08 -22.20
N TYR A 2 18.65 -31.12 -21.49
CA TYR A 2 17.83 -31.02 -20.28
C TYR A 2 18.62 -30.59 -19.04
N SER A 3 19.79 -30.05 -19.21
CA SER A 3 20.72 -29.69 -18.10
C SER A 3 20.71 -28.21 -17.69
N ASP A 4 19.96 -27.37 -18.38
CA ASP A 4 19.96 -25.95 -18.09
C ASP A 4 19.08 -25.65 -16.86
N LYS A 5 19.66 -25.01 -15.86
CA LYS A 5 18.94 -24.59 -14.63
C LYS A 5 17.85 -23.59 -14.99
N ILE A 6 16.60 -23.93 -14.72
CA ILE A 6 15.46 -23.01 -14.88
C ILE A 6 15.54 -21.95 -13.76
N SER A 7 15.43 -20.67 -14.12
CA SER A 7 15.36 -19.59 -13.13
C SER A 7 14.04 -19.63 -12.35
N ARG A 8 14.05 -19.08 -11.11
CA ARG A 8 12.82 -18.95 -10.30
C ARG A 8 11.72 -18.18 -11.05
N GLY A 9 12.12 -17.15 -11.84
CA GLY A 9 11.19 -16.39 -12.67
C GLY A 9 10.54 -17.24 -13.77
N ASN A 10 11.29 -18.10 -14.44
CA ASN A 10 10.73 -19.01 -15.45
C ASN A 10 9.77 -20.03 -14.83
N VAL A 11 10.08 -20.55 -13.63
CA VAL A 11 9.16 -21.45 -12.90
C VAL A 11 7.87 -20.73 -12.56
N ALA A 12 7.93 -19.51 -12.02
CA ALA A 12 6.76 -18.70 -11.70
C ALA A 12 5.90 -18.43 -12.95
N TYR A 13 6.53 -18.03 -14.05
CA TYR A 13 5.84 -17.79 -15.33
C TYR A 13 5.13 -19.05 -15.88
N LEU A 14 5.83 -20.18 -15.88
CA LEU A 14 5.24 -21.46 -16.34
C LEU A 14 4.09 -21.90 -15.44
N THR A 15 4.22 -21.74 -14.12
CA THR A 15 3.17 -22.10 -13.16
C THR A 15 1.93 -21.22 -13.36
N THR A 16 2.10 -19.90 -13.52
CA THR A 16 1.00 -18.98 -13.78
C THR A 16 0.26 -19.34 -15.06
N ASN A 17 0.99 -19.61 -16.14
CA ASN A 17 0.37 -20.03 -17.41
C ASN A 17 -0.36 -21.36 -17.28
N ALA A 18 0.19 -22.33 -16.53
CA ALA A 18 -0.46 -23.62 -16.31
C ALA A 18 -1.79 -23.48 -15.54
N LEU A 19 -1.88 -22.54 -14.58
CA LEU A 19 -3.12 -22.29 -13.85
C LEU A 19 -4.25 -21.78 -14.75
N GLU A 20 -3.93 -20.97 -15.75
CA GLU A 20 -4.88 -20.36 -16.69
C GLU A 20 -5.10 -21.22 -17.97
N SER A 21 -4.30 -22.28 -18.16
CA SER A 21 -4.46 -23.17 -19.32
C SER A 21 -5.75 -23.98 -19.25
N LYS A 22 -6.39 -24.16 -20.41
CA LYS A 22 -7.60 -24.96 -20.53
C LYS A 22 -7.31 -26.42 -20.22
N LEU A 23 -8.20 -27.07 -19.49
CA LEU A 23 -8.10 -28.49 -19.15
C LEU A 23 -8.57 -29.35 -20.33
N MET A 24 -7.91 -30.49 -20.48
CA MET A 24 -8.33 -31.55 -21.44
C MET A 24 -9.11 -32.60 -20.64
N GLU A 25 -10.29 -32.95 -21.13
CA GLU A 25 -11.13 -34.01 -20.56
C GLU A 25 -11.30 -35.16 -21.55
N GLN A 26 -11.29 -36.39 -21.04
CA GLN A 26 -11.57 -37.56 -21.83
C GLN A 26 -13.09 -37.66 -22.02
N THR A 27 -13.54 -37.64 -23.28
CA THR A 27 -14.97 -37.71 -23.66
C THR A 27 -15.37 -39.07 -24.24
N GLY A 28 -14.39 -39.92 -24.53
CA GLY A 28 -14.64 -41.27 -25.03
C GLY A 28 -13.91 -42.35 -24.23
N PHE A 29 -14.59 -43.48 -23.98
CA PHE A 29 -14.04 -44.63 -23.27
C PHE A 29 -13.92 -45.82 -24.23
N GLY A 30 -12.82 -46.56 -24.13
CA GLY A 30 -12.54 -47.73 -24.99
C GLY A 30 -11.26 -47.59 -25.79
N SER A 31 -11.07 -48.40 -26.86
CA SER A 31 -9.86 -48.42 -27.69
C SER A 31 -9.57 -47.08 -28.39
N ASP A 32 -10.57 -46.21 -28.55
CA ASP A 32 -10.47 -44.93 -29.25
C ASP A 32 -10.73 -43.78 -28.27
N GLY A 33 -9.93 -43.67 -27.19
CA GLY A 33 -10.04 -42.58 -26.22
C GLY A 33 -10.03 -41.22 -26.90
N LYS A 34 -11.15 -40.50 -26.82
CA LYS A 34 -11.26 -39.11 -27.31
C LYS A 34 -11.03 -38.12 -26.19
N TYR A 35 -10.28 -37.07 -26.49
CA TYR A 35 -9.99 -35.96 -25.56
C TYR A 35 -10.46 -34.68 -26.21
N GLU A 36 -11.11 -33.82 -25.40
CA GLU A 36 -11.53 -32.49 -25.83
C GLU A 36 -10.99 -31.42 -24.89
N ILE A 37 -10.59 -30.29 -25.47
CA ILE A 37 -10.19 -29.12 -24.70
C ILE A 37 -11.45 -28.45 -24.19
N THR A 38 -11.55 -28.29 -22.89
CA THR A 38 -12.71 -27.67 -22.25
C THR A 38 -12.45 -26.16 -21.99
N GLU A 39 -13.48 -25.43 -21.60
CA GLU A 39 -13.34 -24.05 -21.10
C GLU A 39 -12.92 -23.97 -19.61
N LYS A 40 -12.70 -25.13 -18.97
CA LYS A 40 -12.29 -25.25 -17.59
C LYS A 40 -10.78 -24.99 -17.44
N THR A 41 -10.38 -24.38 -16.34
CA THR A 41 -8.97 -24.14 -15.97
C THR A 41 -8.67 -24.68 -14.58
N LEU A 42 -7.39 -24.88 -14.26
CA LEU A 42 -6.98 -25.25 -12.91
C LEU A 42 -7.40 -24.15 -11.91
N LEU A 43 -7.15 -22.89 -12.25
CA LEU A 43 -7.45 -21.75 -11.41
C LEU A 43 -8.93 -21.71 -11.02
N LYS A 44 -9.83 -21.66 -12.01
CA LYS A 44 -11.27 -21.49 -11.80
C LYS A 44 -11.93 -22.77 -11.29
N ASP A 45 -11.69 -23.90 -11.95
CA ASP A 45 -12.49 -25.10 -11.73
C ASP A 45 -11.98 -25.98 -10.59
N LYS A 46 -10.67 -25.99 -10.34
CA LYS A 46 -10.07 -26.80 -9.26
C LYS A 46 -9.79 -25.97 -8.02
N LEU A 47 -9.16 -24.81 -8.18
CA LEU A 47 -8.81 -23.94 -7.04
C LEU A 47 -9.96 -23.02 -6.60
N LYS A 48 -11.03 -22.90 -7.41
CA LYS A 48 -12.18 -22.00 -7.15
C LYS A 48 -11.76 -20.53 -7.02
N VAL A 49 -10.80 -20.12 -7.85
CA VAL A 49 -10.28 -18.77 -7.92
C VAL A 49 -10.61 -18.16 -9.27
N THR A 50 -11.22 -17.01 -9.27
CA THR A 50 -11.45 -16.18 -10.47
C THR A 50 -10.48 -15.01 -10.48
N LYS A 51 -10.14 -14.53 -11.66
CA LYS A 51 -9.27 -13.39 -11.90
C LYS A 51 -10.08 -12.30 -12.57
N ASP A 52 -9.97 -11.08 -12.05
CA ASP A 52 -10.66 -9.92 -12.58
C ASP A 52 -9.78 -8.66 -12.44
N THR A 53 -10.25 -7.53 -12.94
CA THR A 53 -9.60 -6.24 -12.86
C THR A 53 -10.56 -5.19 -12.32
N GLY A 54 -10.05 -4.24 -11.55
CA GLY A 54 -10.84 -3.15 -10.99
C GLY A 54 -9.96 -2.16 -10.23
N ARG A 55 -10.57 -1.12 -9.68
CA ARG A 55 -9.90 -0.11 -8.87
C ARG A 55 -10.26 -0.28 -7.40
N ILE A 56 -9.28 -0.31 -6.52
CA ILE A 56 -9.53 -0.29 -5.08
C ILE A 56 -10.01 1.11 -4.68
N THR A 57 -11.29 1.23 -4.29
CA THR A 57 -11.96 2.51 -4.01
C THR A 57 -12.14 2.80 -2.54
N ALA A 58 -12.08 1.78 -1.68
CA ALA A 58 -12.11 1.94 -0.23
C ALA A 58 -11.35 0.80 0.46
N ILE A 59 -10.81 1.13 1.62
CA ILE A 59 -10.21 0.24 2.61
C ILE A 59 -10.86 0.52 3.97
N GLU A 60 -10.46 -0.22 5.02
CA GLU A 60 -11.14 -0.18 6.32
C GLU A 60 -11.35 1.24 6.88
N ASN A 61 -10.46 2.16 6.84
CA ASN A 61 -10.58 3.46 7.50
C ASN A 61 -10.80 4.63 6.55
N THR A 62 -10.71 4.42 5.24
CA THR A 62 -10.83 5.52 4.28
C THR A 62 -11.30 5.05 2.91
N SER A 63 -11.85 5.97 2.14
CA SER A 63 -12.18 5.77 0.74
C SER A 63 -11.70 6.94 -0.11
N LEU A 64 -11.74 6.80 -1.42
CA LEU A 64 -11.39 7.88 -2.35
C LEU A 64 -12.37 9.07 -2.30
N THR A 65 -13.53 8.90 -1.68
CA THR A 65 -14.60 9.92 -1.65
C THR A 65 -14.96 10.37 -0.23
N GLY A 66 -14.24 9.91 0.78
CA GLY A 66 -14.52 10.28 2.17
C GLY A 66 -14.11 9.19 3.18
N SER A 67 -14.78 9.16 4.33
CA SER A 67 -14.62 8.09 5.31
C SER A 67 -15.16 6.77 4.76
N SER A 68 -14.59 5.68 5.23
CA SER A 68 -15.06 4.32 4.92
C SER A 68 -15.81 3.75 6.12
N SER A 69 -16.87 3.00 5.83
CA SER A 69 -17.62 2.20 6.81
C SER A 69 -17.26 0.71 6.74
N LEU A 70 -16.19 0.36 6.04
CA LEU A 70 -15.74 -1.02 5.91
C LEU A 70 -15.19 -1.51 7.25
N ALA A 71 -15.53 -2.76 7.58
CA ALA A 71 -14.93 -3.44 8.72
C ALA A 71 -13.46 -3.80 8.47
N LYS A 72 -12.74 -4.09 9.55
CA LYS A 72 -11.36 -4.60 9.46
C LYS A 72 -11.35 -5.88 8.61
N GLY A 73 -10.40 -5.96 7.68
CA GLY A 73 -10.30 -7.07 6.75
C GLY A 73 -11.25 -6.98 5.55
N GLN A 74 -11.85 -5.81 5.30
CA GLN A 74 -12.66 -5.57 4.11
C GLN A 74 -12.00 -4.56 3.17
N ILE A 75 -12.18 -4.78 1.88
CA ILE A 75 -11.81 -3.84 0.81
C ILE A 75 -12.97 -3.67 -0.16
N LYS A 76 -13.02 -2.51 -0.82
CA LYS A 76 -13.96 -2.26 -1.92
C LYS A 76 -13.20 -2.11 -3.22
N ILE A 77 -13.53 -2.94 -4.20
CA ILE A 77 -13.02 -2.84 -5.57
C ILE A 77 -14.19 -2.40 -6.45
N ASP A 78 -14.02 -1.25 -7.10
CA ASP A 78 -15.11 -0.53 -7.80
C ASP A 78 -16.32 -0.35 -6.87
N ASN A 79 -17.41 -1.06 -7.13
CA ASN A 79 -18.65 -0.99 -6.36
C ASN A 79 -18.91 -2.20 -5.46
N LYS A 80 -18.01 -3.21 -5.44
CA LYS A 80 -18.21 -4.44 -4.68
C LYS A 80 -17.27 -4.53 -3.49
N THR A 81 -17.81 -4.85 -2.33
CA THR A 81 -17.05 -5.11 -1.10
C THR A 81 -16.67 -6.59 -1.03
N TYR A 82 -15.44 -6.85 -0.61
CA TYR A 82 -14.88 -8.18 -0.44
C TYR A 82 -14.21 -8.30 0.92
N GLU A 83 -14.25 -9.50 1.48
CA GLU A 83 -13.36 -9.88 2.58
C GLU A 83 -11.94 -10.11 2.07
N THR A 84 -10.94 -9.84 2.91
CA THR A 84 -9.54 -10.19 2.66
C THR A 84 -8.80 -10.45 3.96
N ALA A 85 -7.95 -11.47 3.97
CA ALA A 85 -7.03 -11.73 5.08
C ALA A 85 -5.69 -10.96 4.93
N TYR A 86 -5.51 -10.24 3.83
CA TYR A 86 -4.25 -9.57 3.51
C TYR A 86 -4.41 -8.06 3.59
N ASN A 87 -3.37 -7.40 4.09
CA ASN A 87 -3.33 -5.95 4.05
C ASN A 87 -3.11 -5.46 2.63
N MET A 88 -4.10 -4.72 2.12
CA MET A 88 -4.07 -4.10 0.79
C MET A 88 -4.20 -2.56 0.87
N ASN A 89 -3.96 -1.97 2.04
CA ASN A 89 -4.14 -0.53 2.28
C ASN A 89 -3.26 0.33 1.36
N ASN A 90 -2.07 -0.15 1.03
CA ASN A 90 -1.15 0.51 0.10
C ASN A 90 -1.59 0.47 -1.37
N LEU A 91 -2.68 -0.23 -1.68
CA LEU A 91 -3.25 -0.32 -3.02
C LEU A 91 -4.50 0.54 -3.22
N LEU A 92 -4.90 1.34 -2.22
CA LEU A 92 -6.03 2.27 -2.37
C LEU A 92 -5.79 3.17 -3.58
N GLY A 93 -6.77 3.25 -4.47
CA GLY A 93 -6.74 4.06 -5.69
C GLY A 93 -6.08 3.41 -6.89
N TYR A 94 -5.32 2.34 -6.71
CA TYR A 94 -4.70 1.63 -7.83
C TYR A 94 -5.70 0.82 -8.64
N ASN A 95 -5.51 0.81 -9.95
CA ASN A 95 -6.11 -0.19 -10.83
C ASN A 95 -5.33 -1.50 -10.64
N VAL A 96 -6.03 -2.56 -10.29
CA VAL A 96 -5.43 -3.84 -9.92
C VAL A 96 -6.00 -5.00 -10.72
N THR A 97 -5.16 -6.01 -10.96
CA THR A 97 -5.63 -7.37 -11.22
C THR A 97 -5.80 -8.04 -9.88
N TYR A 98 -6.97 -8.60 -9.62
CA TYR A 98 -7.25 -9.25 -8.34
C TYR A 98 -7.81 -10.66 -8.53
N TYR A 99 -7.65 -11.48 -7.51
CA TYR A 99 -8.02 -12.88 -7.51
C TYR A 99 -8.99 -13.14 -6.36
N VAL A 100 -10.17 -13.66 -6.73
CA VAL A 100 -11.27 -13.93 -5.79
C VAL A 100 -11.41 -15.43 -5.61
N LYS A 101 -11.34 -15.89 -4.38
CA LYS A 101 -11.63 -17.27 -4.01
C LYS A 101 -13.11 -17.42 -3.69
N ASN A 102 -13.71 -18.53 -4.13
CA ASN A 102 -15.11 -18.90 -3.87
C ASN A 102 -16.13 -17.84 -4.30
N GLU A 103 -15.90 -17.18 -5.43
CA GLU A 103 -16.79 -16.16 -5.98
C GLU A 103 -18.27 -16.58 -5.95
N GLY A 104 -19.14 -15.68 -5.48
CA GLY A 104 -20.58 -15.91 -5.36
C GLY A 104 -20.99 -16.83 -4.20
N LYS A 105 -20.09 -17.13 -3.25
CA LYS A 105 -20.36 -17.91 -2.04
C LYS A 105 -20.21 -17.08 -0.77
N ASN A 106 -20.66 -17.63 0.38
CA ASN A 106 -20.60 -16.95 1.66
C ASN A 106 -19.18 -16.67 2.17
N ASP A 107 -18.18 -17.43 1.68
CA ASP A 107 -16.76 -17.31 2.00
C ASP A 107 -15.94 -16.68 0.84
N GLU A 108 -16.62 -15.89 0.02
CA GLU A 108 -15.97 -15.13 -1.06
C GLU A 108 -14.96 -14.15 -0.49
N SER A 109 -13.72 -14.21 -0.98
CA SER A 109 -12.65 -13.33 -0.50
C SER A 109 -11.61 -13.01 -1.56
N VAL A 110 -11.06 -11.80 -1.53
CA VAL A 110 -9.88 -11.45 -2.33
C VAL A 110 -8.63 -11.99 -1.64
N ILE A 111 -7.90 -12.84 -2.37
CA ILE A 111 -6.69 -13.49 -1.86
C ILE A 111 -5.40 -12.86 -2.38
N LEU A 112 -5.49 -12.08 -3.45
CA LEU A 112 -4.35 -11.38 -4.06
C LEU A 112 -4.86 -10.21 -4.88
N ALA A 113 -4.18 -9.06 -4.78
CA ALA A 113 -4.33 -7.94 -5.70
C ALA A 113 -2.95 -7.40 -6.09
N MET A 114 -2.77 -7.05 -7.35
CA MET A 114 -1.52 -6.52 -7.88
C MET A 114 -1.81 -5.33 -8.79
N PRO A 115 -1.07 -4.21 -8.69
CA PRO A 115 -1.20 -3.09 -9.61
C PRO A 115 -1.03 -3.54 -11.07
N ILE A 116 -1.93 -3.08 -11.93
CA ILE A 116 -1.81 -3.34 -13.37
C ILE A 116 -0.70 -2.46 -13.91
N GLN A 117 0.32 -3.10 -14.47
CA GLN A 117 1.40 -2.40 -15.14
C GLN A 117 0.84 -1.52 -16.25
N ASN A 118 1.32 -0.28 -16.34
CA ASN A 118 0.88 0.73 -17.30
C ASN A 118 -0.57 1.26 -17.13
N GLN A 119 -1.28 0.95 -16.06
CA GLN A 119 -2.56 1.59 -15.73
C GLN A 119 -2.46 2.52 -14.51
N ASN A 120 -1.33 2.53 -13.86
CA ASN A 120 -1.02 3.40 -12.75
C ASN A 120 0.31 4.11 -13.04
N ASN A 121 0.40 5.39 -12.72
CA ASN A 121 1.65 6.13 -12.74
C ASN A 121 1.83 6.74 -11.36
N ASP A 122 2.72 6.20 -10.56
CA ASP A 122 2.99 6.66 -9.21
C ASP A 122 4.37 7.30 -9.08
N LEU A 123 4.46 8.25 -8.18
CA LEU A 123 5.67 8.99 -7.84
C LEU A 123 5.71 9.21 -6.34
N THR A 124 6.74 8.70 -5.67
CA THR A 124 6.99 8.97 -4.26
C THR A 124 8.10 10.00 -4.11
N ILE A 125 7.83 11.04 -3.33
CA ILE A 125 8.73 12.16 -3.02
C ILE A 125 8.93 12.15 -1.50
N SER A 126 10.15 11.88 -1.03
CA SER A 126 10.50 12.01 0.38
C SER A 126 10.65 13.50 0.77
N SER A 127 10.61 13.79 2.06
CA SER A 127 10.84 15.15 2.57
C SER A 127 12.19 15.73 2.15
N GLU A 128 13.23 14.90 2.05
CA GLU A 128 14.57 15.31 1.61
C GLU A 128 14.62 15.73 0.14
N LEU A 129 13.74 15.15 -0.69
CA LEU A 129 13.64 15.45 -2.12
C LEU A 129 12.56 16.48 -2.46
N PHE A 130 11.71 16.82 -1.49
CA PHE A 130 10.70 17.88 -1.63
C PHE A 130 11.38 19.24 -1.67
N SER A 131 11.07 20.07 -2.67
CA SER A 131 11.61 21.43 -2.79
C SER A 131 10.60 22.46 -2.30
N LYS A 132 9.46 22.54 -2.94
CA LYS A 132 8.36 23.46 -2.57
C LYS A 132 7.05 23.14 -3.29
N LEU A 133 5.99 23.73 -2.79
CA LEU A 133 4.75 23.83 -3.56
C LEU A 133 4.83 24.95 -4.59
N THR A 134 4.23 24.73 -5.74
CA THR A 134 4.15 25.71 -6.84
C THR A 134 2.81 25.60 -7.56
N THR A 135 2.66 26.29 -8.66
CA THR A 135 1.47 26.22 -9.51
C THR A 135 1.90 25.90 -10.94
N LYS A 136 1.23 24.96 -11.58
CA LYS A 136 1.40 24.60 -12.98
C LYS A 136 0.04 24.51 -13.66
N ASN A 137 -0.13 25.21 -14.78
CA ASN A 137 -1.40 25.24 -15.52
C ASN A 137 -2.63 25.61 -14.65
N GLY A 138 -2.46 26.43 -13.61
CA GLY A 138 -3.52 26.78 -12.66
C GLY A 138 -3.77 25.76 -11.55
N ASN A 139 -3.14 24.58 -11.59
CA ASN A 139 -3.25 23.55 -10.58
C ASN A 139 -2.11 23.64 -9.54
N THR A 140 -2.33 23.09 -8.37
CA THR A 140 -1.25 22.87 -7.39
C THR A 140 -0.24 21.89 -7.97
N ALA A 141 1.04 22.15 -7.75
CA ALA A 141 2.11 21.28 -8.20
C ALA A 141 3.23 21.22 -7.15
N ILE A 142 3.99 20.13 -7.17
CA ILE A 142 5.15 19.92 -6.29
C ILE A 142 6.41 20.02 -7.15
N GLU A 143 7.34 20.90 -6.76
CA GLU A 143 8.72 20.87 -7.23
C GLU A 143 9.53 19.93 -6.33
N TYR A 144 10.31 19.04 -6.95
CA TYR A 144 11.09 18.03 -6.24
C TYR A 144 12.38 17.70 -6.99
N PHE A 145 13.39 17.22 -6.25
CA PHE A 145 14.63 16.69 -6.80
C PHE A 145 14.45 15.20 -7.13
N LYS A 146 15.08 14.75 -8.21
CA LYS A 146 15.03 13.34 -8.59
C LYS A 146 15.82 12.45 -7.62
N ASP A 147 16.92 12.97 -7.13
CA ASP A 147 17.84 12.36 -6.18
C ASP A 147 18.65 13.45 -5.48
N GLU A 148 19.38 13.08 -4.43
CA GLU A 148 20.18 14.00 -3.59
C GLU A 148 21.35 14.66 -4.35
N ASN A 149 21.76 14.12 -5.49
CA ASN A 149 22.89 14.63 -6.28
C ASN A 149 22.44 15.54 -7.42
N THR A 150 21.15 15.68 -7.63
CA THR A 150 20.57 16.46 -8.74
C THR A 150 20.23 17.87 -8.29
N SER A 151 20.78 18.90 -8.96
CA SER A 151 20.45 20.30 -8.69
C SER A 151 19.20 20.80 -9.44
N LYS A 152 18.71 20.04 -10.43
CA LYS A 152 17.54 20.39 -11.24
C LYS A 152 16.27 19.78 -10.64
N THR A 153 15.26 20.62 -10.42
CA THR A 153 13.94 20.17 -9.97
C THR A 153 13.10 19.66 -11.15
N ASN A 154 12.22 18.73 -10.82
CA ASN A 154 11.08 18.30 -11.64
C ASN A 154 9.80 18.88 -11.04
N THR A 155 8.71 18.82 -11.80
CA THR A 155 7.41 19.33 -11.35
C THR A 155 6.33 18.28 -11.56
N ALA A 156 5.65 17.90 -10.48
CA ALA A 156 4.50 17.01 -10.46
C ALA A 156 3.22 17.84 -10.33
N GLU A 157 2.33 17.79 -11.33
CA GLU A 157 1.06 18.51 -11.35
C GLU A 157 -0.04 17.67 -10.69
N ILE A 158 -0.72 18.22 -9.68
CA ILE A 158 -1.85 17.60 -9.00
C ILE A 158 -3.14 18.05 -9.67
N SER A 159 -4.08 17.13 -9.91
CA SER A 159 -5.39 17.46 -10.49
C SER A 159 -6.18 18.38 -9.55
N SER A 160 -7.01 19.26 -10.12
CA SER A 160 -7.86 20.17 -9.33
C SER A 160 -8.90 19.45 -8.47
N ASP A 161 -9.27 18.24 -8.87
CA ASP A 161 -10.23 17.34 -8.23
C ASP A 161 -9.54 16.16 -7.50
N ALA A 162 -8.24 16.29 -7.25
CA ALA A 162 -7.48 15.22 -6.61
C ALA A 162 -8.00 14.89 -5.20
N THR A 163 -7.97 13.60 -4.87
CA THR A 163 -8.25 13.10 -3.53
C THR A 163 -6.99 13.19 -2.65
N LEU A 164 -7.12 13.73 -1.44
CA LEU A 164 -6.06 13.76 -0.44
C LEU A 164 -6.31 12.69 0.63
N ILE A 165 -5.32 11.84 0.84
CA ILE A 165 -5.26 10.89 1.95
C ILE A 165 -4.08 11.28 2.83
N TYR A 166 -4.36 11.79 4.03
CA TYR A 166 -3.33 12.22 4.98
C TYR A 166 -3.26 11.27 6.17
N ASN A 167 -2.10 10.67 6.38
CA ASN A 167 -1.86 9.68 7.43
C ASN A 167 -3.00 8.65 7.53
N GLY A 168 -3.36 8.05 6.38
CA GLY A 168 -4.33 6.99 6.27
C GLY A 168 -5.80 7.40 6.23
N LYS A 169 -6.15 8.70 6.39
CA LYS A 169 -7.53 9.17 6.33
C LYS A 169 -7.76 10.21 5.22
N TYR A 170 -8.94 10.15 4.60
CA TYR A 170 -9.40 11.15 3.64
C TYR A 170 -9.45 12.55 4.27
N GLN A 171 -8.96 13.53 3.52
CA GLN A 171 -9.04 14.95 3.90
C GLN A 171 -9.49 15.79 2.69
N ALA A 172 -10.12 16.93 2.97
CA ALA A 172 -10.27 17.96 1.97
C ALA A 172 -8.87 18.43 1.51
N MET A 173 -8.74 18.80 0.23
CA MET A 173 -7.46 19.26 -0.31
C MET A 173 -6.99 20.52 0.42
N ASP A 174 -5.88 20.43 1.12
CA ASP A 174 -5.24 21.51 1.86
C ASP A 174 -3.73 21.51 1.56
N LYS A 175 -3.23 22.64 1.07
CA LYS A 175 -1.81 22.82 0.74
C LYS A 175 -0.90 22.66 1.96
N ASN A 176 -1.36 23.04 3.15
CA ASN A 176 -0.58 22.88 4.38
C ASN A 176 -0.33 21.42 4.75
N LEU A 177 -1.23 20.53 4.36
CA LEU A 177 -1.09 19.09 4.59
C LEU A 177 -0.11 18.45 3.62
N ILE A 178 -0.02 18.95 2.39
CA ILE A 178 0.89 18.44 1.35
C ILE A 178 2.25 19.16 1.31
N ASP A 179 2.45 20.19 2.12
CA ASP A 179 3.73 20.89 2.26
C ASP A 179 4.62 20.10 3.25
N LEU A 180 5.73 19.55 2.75
CA LEU A 180 6.70 18.81 3.57
C LEU A 180 7.89 19.67 4.03
N THR A 181 7.86 20.99 3.85
CA THR A 181 8.90 21.88 4.36
C THR A 181 9.04 21.70 5.88
N ASP A 182 10.24 21.43 6.34
CA ASP A 182 10.58 21.19 7.76
C ASP A 182 9.81 20.02 8.41
N LYS A 183 9.30 19.09 7.60
CA LYS A 183 8.61 17.88 8.05
C LYS A 183 9.39 16.63 7.72
N SER A 184 9.10 15.54 8.41
CA SER A 184 9.61 14.21 8.12
C SER A 184 8.49 13.37 7.49
N GLY A 185 8.76 12.74 6.34
CA GLY A 185 7.74 11.92 5.71
C GLY A 185 7.90 11.81 4.21
N ASN A 186 6.80 11.48 3.54
CA ASN A 186 6.75 11.38 2.09
C ASN A 186 5.36 11.72 1.54
N ILE A 187 5.36 12.04 0.24
CA ILE A 187 4.15 12.17 -0.56
C ILE A 187 4.22 11.13 -1.67
N THR A 188 3.21 10.27 -1.76
CA THR A 188 3.01 9.43 -2.93
C THR A 188 1.87 9.98 -3.77
N LEU A 189 2.18 10.33 -5.01
CA LEU A 189 1.25 10.83 -6.00
C LEU A 189 0.86 9.69 -6.94
N LEU A 190 -0.41 9.53 -7.25
CA LEU A 190 -0.91 8.50 -8.15
C LEU A 190 -1.77 9.12 -9.25
N ASP A 191 -1.40 8.87 -10.52
CA ASP A 191 -2.22 9.12 -11.71
C ASP A 191 -2.81 7.78 -12.15
N SER A 192 -4.02 7.50 -11.72
CA SER A 192 -4.73 6.24 -12.00
C SER A 192 -5.65 6.32 -13.22
N ASN A 193 -5.87 7.52 -13.77
CA ASN A 193 -6.67 7.76 -14.97
C ASN A 193 -5.81 8.07 -16.21
N LYS A 194 -4.48 8.18 -16.04
CA LYS A 194 -3.48 8.37 -17.10
C LYS A 194 -3.64 9.65 -17.92
N ASN A 195 -4.12 10.71 -17.29
CA ASN A 195 -4.24 12.00 -17.93
C ASN A 195 -2.98 12.90 -17.80
N GLY A 196 -1.94 12.39 -17.11
CA GLY A 196 -0.68 13.10 -16.88
C GLY A 196 -0.71 14.05 -15.70
N LYS A 197 -1.80 14.05 -14.90
CA LYS A 197 -1.93 14.74 -13.63
C LYS A 197 -2.23 13.73 -12.54
N TYR A 198 -1.74 14.00 -11.34
CA TYR A 198 -1.96 13.11 -10.22
C TYR A 198 -3.35 13.34 -9.60
N ASP A 199 -4.17 12.32 -9.60
CA ASP A 199 -5.57 12.35 -9.11
C ASP A 199 -5.72 11.86 -7.68
N ILE A 200 -4.66 11.27 -7.08
CA ILE A 200 -4.63 10.93 -5.66
C ILE A 200 -3.30 11.36 -5.07
N VAL A 201 -3.37 11.95 -3.88
CA VAL A 201 -2.22 12.41 -3.09
C VAL A 201 -2.25 11.69 -1.74
N PHE A 202 -1.29 10.82 -1.49
CA PHE A 202 -1.07 10.21 -0.19
C PHE A 202 0.05 10.96 0.52
N VAL A 203 -0.21 11.45 1.71
CA VAL A 203 0.79 12.09 2.56
C VAL A 203 0.99 11.24 3.79
N LYS A 204 2.24 10.88 4.06
CA LYS A 204 2.70 10.37 5.35
C LYS A 204 3.60 11.44 5.97
N ASN A 205 3.16 12.00 7.06
CA ASN A 205 3.94 12.93 7.88
C ASN A 205 4.21 12.28 9.22
N TYR A 206 5.49 12.12 9.56
CA TYR A 206 5.94 11.37 10.71
C TYR A 206 6.33 12.29 11.87
N GLU A 207 5.94 11.90 13.08
CA GLU A 207 6.60 12.30 14.32
C GLU A 207 7.51 11.14 14.76
N ASN A 208 8.79 11.45 15.02
CA ASN A 208 9.75 10.43 15.42
C ASN A 208 9.82 10.35 16.96
N ILE A 209 9.78 9.14 17.48
CA ILE A 209 9.84 8.80 18.90
C ILE A 209 10.97 7.78 19.09
N VAL A 210 11.83 8.00 20.06
CA VAL A 210 12.79 6.99 20.52
C VAL A 210 12.25 6.36 21.79
N VAL A 211 12.01 5.08 21.78
CA VAL A 211 11.41 4.38 22.93
C VAL A 211 12.34 4.42 24.15
N ASP A 212 11.86 4.98 25.26
CA ASP A 212 12.46 4.85 26.59
C ASP A 212 11.86 3.66 27.33
N SER A 213 10.53 3.60 27.38
CA SER A 213 9.82 2.53 28.05
C SER A 213 8.44 2.30 27.43
N VAL A 214 7.95 1.08 27.59
CA VAL A 214 6.62 0.64 27.14
C VAL A 214 5.87 0.03 28.30
N SER A 215 4.65 0.48 28.56
CA SER A 215 3.80 -0.10 29.60
C SER A 215 2.89 -1.19 29.06
N SER A 216 2.40 -2.07 29.92
CA SER A 216 1.40 -3.08 29.60
C SER A 216 0.04 -2.50 29.14
N THR A 217 -0.18 -1.19 29.31
CA THR A 217 -1.39 -0.47 28.90
C THR A 217 -1.22 0.29 27.58
N GLY A 218 -0.19 -0.03 26.78
CA GLY A 218 0.05 0.59 25.49
C GLY A 218 0.63 2.00 25.53
N LYS A 219 1.16 2.46 26.69
CA LYS A 219 1.87 3.75 26.76
C LYS A 219 3.32 3.58 26.39
N ILE A 220 3.78 4.38 25.44
CA ILE A 220 5.15 4.44 24.95
C ILE A 220 5.69 5.81 25.32
N VAL A 221 6.78 5.85 26.07
CA VAL A 221 7.43 7.11 26.52
C VAL A 221 8.60 7.40 25.59
N ASP A 222 8.65 8.63 25.08
CA ASP A 222 9.79 9.11 24.30
C ASP A 222 10.99 9.45 25.20
N LYS A 223 12.14 8.90 24.87
CA LYS A 223 13.36 9.00 25.66
C LYS A 223 13.87 10.42 25.84
N TYR A 224 13.67 11.28 24.85
CA TYR A 224 14.27 12.61 24.84
C TYR A 224 13.28 13.73 25.19
N SER A 225 12.04 13.64 24.78
CA SER A 225 11.03 14.66 25.02
C SER A 225 10.09 14.33 26.19
N GLN A 226 10.11 13.10 26.68
CA GLN A 226 9.17 12.58 27.68
C GLN A 226 7.69 12.63 27.23
N LYS A 227 7.44 12.83 25.94
CA LYS A 227 6.11 12.70 25.36
C LYS A 227 5.62 11.27 25.49
N VAL A 228 4.32 11.10 25.60
CA VAL A 228 3.68 9.80 25.70
C VAL A 228 2.81 9.57 24.47
N LEU A 229 3.10 8.51 23.72
CA LEU A 229 2.22 7.95 22.72
C LEU A 229 1.41 6.82 23.39
N LYS A 230 0.10 6.82 23.18
CA LYS A 230 -0.79 5.78 23.71
C LYS A 230 -1.41 5.04 22.54
N LEU A 231 -1.11 3.73 22.43
CA LEU A 231 -1.65 2.81 21.45
C LEU A 231 -2.36 1.69 22.19
N ASP A 232 -3.67 1.84 22.36
CA ASP A 232 -4.55 0.86 23.03
C ASP A 232 -5.87 0.72 22.27
N ASP A 233 -6.80 -0.05 22.80
CA ASP A 233 -8.09 -0.38 22.17
C ASP A 233 -9.00 0.84 21.91
N THR A 234 -8.59 2.05 22.30
CA THR A 234 -9.36 3.28 22.03
C THR A 234 -9.02 3.93 20.69
N VAL A 235 -7.99 3.45 20.00
CA VAL A 235 -7.54 3.95 18.70
C VAL A 235 -7.22 2.79 17.76
N ASP A 236 -7.38 3.01 16.46
CA ASP A 236 -6.89 2.09 15.46
C ASP A 236 -5.39 2.30 15.24
N PHE A 237 -4.61 1.25 15.32
CA PHE A 237 -3.18 1.35 15.04
C PHE A 237 -2.62 0.10 14.39
N ARG A 238 -1.51 0.32 13.68
CA ARG A 238 -0.67 -0.73 13.15
C ARG A 238 0.79 -0.40 13.42
N ILE A 239 1.54 -1.38 13.88
CA ILE A 239 2.99 -1.26 14.09
C ILE A 239 3.68 -2.26 13.18
N THR A 240 4.64 -1.78 12.37
CA THR A 240 5.41 -2.62 11.46
C THR A 240 6.90 -2.49 11.73
N LYS A 241 7.62 -3.61 11.69
CA LYS A 241 9.09 -3.67 11.75
C LYS A 241 9.61 -4.41 10.52
N GLY A 242 10.07 -3.65 9.55
CA GLY A 242 10.35 -4.19 8.21
C GLY A 242 9.05 -4.58 7.49
N LEU A 243 8.89 -5.88 7.18
CA LEU A 243 7.68 -6.41 6.53
C LEU A 243 6.71 -7.09 7.50
N GLU A 244 7.04 -7.16 8.78
CA GLU A 244 6.26 -7.86 9.79
C GLU A 244 5.41 -6.87 10.59
N GLU A 245 4.16 -7.24 10.86
CA GLU A 245 3.30 -6.54 11.81
C GLU A 245 3.62 -7.08 13.21
N ILE A 246 3.86 -6.16 14.16
CA ILE A 246 4.24 -6.49 15.53
C ILE A 246 3.26 -5.84 16.52
N SER A 247 3.28 -6.31 17.76
CA SER A 247 2.48 -5.75 18.84
C SER A 247 3.24 -4.66 19.62
N VAL A 248 2.54 -3.87 20.43
CA VAL A 248 3.16 -2.87 21.32
C VAL A 248 4.15 -3.52 22.29
N SER A 249 3.89 -4.76 22.73
CA SER A 249 4.77 -5.50 23.65
C SER A 249 6.10 -5.95 23.03
N ASP A 250 6.20 -5.93 21.71
CA ASP A 250 7.44 -6.30 20.98
C ASP A 250 8.41 -5.12 20.81
N LEU A 251 7.97 -3.91 21.22
CA LEU A 251 8.82 -2.72 21.21
C LEU A 251 9.85 -2.78 22.35
N ALA A 252 11.08 -2.38 22.04
CA ALA A 252 12.19 -2.37 22.98
C ALA A 252 12.71 -0.93 23.17
N GLU A 253 13.42 -0.72 24.29
CA GLU A 253 14.18 0.53 24.51
C GLU A 253 15.13 0.78 23.34
N TYR A 254 15.21 2.03 22.89
CA TYR A 254 15.95 2.52 21.71
C TYR A 254 15.38 2.12 20.35
N ASP A 255 14.25 1.42 20.27
CA ASP A 255 13.55 1.37 18.99
C ASP A 255 13.15 2.81 18.57
N VAL A 256 13.32 3.13 17.30
CA VAL A 256 12.90 4.40 16.72
C VAL A 256 11.60 4.19 15.99
N LEU A 257 10.58 4.93 16.40
CA LEU A 257 9.25 4.90 15.82
C LEU A 257 9.05 6.10 14.91
N SER A 258 8.70 5.86 13.65
CA SER A 258 8.15 6.88 12.76
C SER A 258 6.64 6.77 12.81
N VAL A 259 5.99 7.71 13.48
CA VAL A 259 4.56 7.68 13.80
C VAL A 259 3.78 8.60 12.86
N ALA A 260 2.95 8.05 12.00
CA ALA A 260 1.99 8.78 11.19
C ALA A 260 0.61 8.73 11.88
N ALA A 261 0.21 9.83 12.51
CA ALA A 261 -1.08 9.94 13.16
C ALA A 261 -2.08 10.71 12.28
N SER A 262 -3.29 10.23 12.13
CA SER A 262 -4.38 10.98 11.50
C SER A 262 -4.67 12.29 12.24
N LEU A 263 -5.30 13.27 11.59
CA LEU A 263 -5.56 14.59 12.21
C LEU A 263 -6.45 14.50 13.46
N ASP A 264 -7.40 13.58 13.46
CA ASP A 264 -8.29 13.28 14.59
C ASP A 264 -7.63 12.40 15.67
N LYS A 265 -6.42 11.86 15.40
CA LYS A 265 -5.69 10.95 16.26
C LYS A 265 -6.44 9.64 16.60
N GLU A 266 -7.26 9.17 15.70
CA GLU A 266 -7.97 7.91 15.82
C GLU A 266 -7.27 6.77 15.08
N LEU A 267 -6.37 7.09 14.12
CA LEU A 267 -5.59 6.12 13.35
C LEU A 267 -4.10 6.43 13.45
N TYR A 268 -3.29 5.39 13.72
CA TYR A 268 -1.84 5.48 13.79
C TYR A 268 -1.18 4.40 12.92
N GLU A 269 -0.29 4.81 12.04
CA GLU A 269 0.65 3.91 11.38
C GLU A 269 2.05 4.16 11.94
N VAL A 270 2.68 3.12 12.46
CA VAL A 270 3.98 3.19 13.13
C VAL A 270 4.97 2.28 12.43
N GLU A 271 6.04 2.87 11.93
CA GLU A 271 7.16 2.12 11.35
C GLU A 271 8.31 2.09 12.35
N VAL A 272 8.81 0.88 12.64
CA VAL A 272 9.83 0.67 13.67
C VAL A 272 11.16 0.35 13.01
N THR A 273 12.22 1.04 13.45
CA THR A 273 13.59 0.71 13.11
C THR A 273 14.47 0.68 14.37
N ASN A 274 15.43 -0.24 14.38
CA ASN A 274 16.48 -0.32 15.39
C ASN A 274 17.87 -0.22 14.75
N LYS A 275 17.96 0.33 13.53
CA LYS A 275 19.23 0.54 12.84
C LYS A 275 20.05 1.58 13.58
N THR A 276 21.26 1.23 13.97
CA THR A 276 22.24 2.14 14.58
C THR A 276 23.29 2.53 13.57
N VAL A 277 23.76 3.77 13.65
CA VAL A 277 24.89 4.28 12.88
C VAL A 277 25.93 4.79 13.87
N GLU A 278 27.16 4.31 13.73
CA GLU A 278 28.30 4.84 14.49
C GLU A 278 29.10 5.80 13.63
N GLY A 279 29.49 6.94 14.18
CA GLY A 279 30.28 7.93 13.47
C GLY A 279 30.90 8.96 14.42
N LYS A 280 31.95 9.63 13.94
CA LYS A 280 32.60 10.73 14.67
C LYS A 280 31.95 12.05 14.24
N VAL A 281 31.46 12.82 15.21
CA VAL A 281 31.00 14.19 14.96
C VAL A 281 32.24 15.04 14.63
N THR A 282 32.28 15.57 13.42
CA THR A 282 33.40 16.39 12.91
C THR A 282 33.10 17.89 12.87
N GLY A 283 31.88 18.29 13.18
CA GLY A 283 31.44 19.68 13.27
C GLY A 283 30.15 19.79 14.06
N LYS A 284 29.87 20.98 14.58
CA LYS A 284 28.64 21.32 15.31
C LYS A 284 28.08 22.59 14.70
#